data_84b9deb70c7c7c9514420b3f03fb41a3
#
_entry.id   84b9deb70c7c7c9514420b3f03fb41a3
#
_cell.length_a   1.000
_cell.length_b   1.000
_cell.length_c   1.000
_cell.angle_alpha   90.00
_cell.angle_beta   90.00
_cell.angle_gamma   90.00
#
_symmetry.space_group_name_H-M   'P 1'
#
loop_
_entity.id
_entity.type
_entity.pdbx_description
1 polymer ?
#
loop_
_entity_poly.entity_id
_entity_poly.type
_entity_poly.pdbx_seq_one_letter_code
_entity_poly.pdbx_strand_id
1 'polypeptide(L)'
;QVAKEKASYYWMEEGLTGQYYQWLVAQKLKGDVKDYFINDYVLWMTKESDGVQRLDKEVRGIFWRHMPFSQELKDKLKTRSLVYQELYQRDINRSMSDGY
;
A
#
# COMPACT_ATOMS: atom_id res chain seq x y z
N GLN A 1 0.83 24.88 -14.57
CA GLN A 1 0.33 25.24 -13.24
C GLN A 1 -0.78 24.30 -12.76
N VAL A 2 -1.76 24.06 -13.61
CA VAL A 2 -2.85 23.17 -13.24
C VAL A 2 -2.33 21.76 -12.93
N ALA A 3 -1.42 21.26 -13.76
CA ALA A 3 -0.84 19.93 -13.53
C ALA A 3 -0.03 19.89 -12.24
N LYS A 4 0.69 20.95 -11.96
CA LYS A 4 1.52 21.05 -10.74
C LYS A 4 0.62 21.13 -9.51
N GLU A 5 -0.45 21.89 -9.61
CA GLU A 5 -1.42 22.01 -8.52
C GLU A 5 -2.10 20.68 -8.25
N LYS A 6 -2.47 19.95 -9.30
CA LYS A 6 -3.07 18.62 -9.15
C LYS A 6 -2.11 17.64 -8.52
N ALA A 7 -0.86 17.65 -8.94
CA ALA A 7 0.15 16.78 -8.34
C ALA A 7 0.32 17.07 -6.86
N SER A 8 0.40 18.36 -6.52
CA SER A 8 0.50 18.78 -5.13
C SER A 8 -0.70 18.35 -4.31
N TYR A 9 -1.88 18.46 -4.89
CA TYR A 9 -3.12 18.04 -4.25
C TYR A 9 -3.11 16.54 -3.96
N TYR A 10 -2.73 15.73 -4.94
CA TYR A 10 -2.67 14.28 -4.76
C TYR A 10 -1.72 13.89 -3.64
N TRP A 11 -0.57 14.54 -3.58
CA TRP A 11 0.42 14.20 -2.58
C TRP A 11 -0.01 14.56 -1.16
N MET A 12 -0.95 15.47 -1.04
CA MET A 12 -1.44 15.90 0.27
C MET A 12 -2.66 15.13 0.75
N GLU A 13 -3.24 14.30 -0.08
CA GLU A 13 -4.39 13.52 0.30
C GLU A 13 -4.01 12.31 1.14
N GLU A 14 -5.00 11.79 1.88
CA GLU A 14 -4.81 10.61 2.71
C GLU A 14 -4.97 9.30 1.95
N GLY A 15 -5.10 9.36 0.64
CA GLY A 15 -5.22 8.18 -0.18
C GLY A 15 -3.88 7.48 -0.40
N LEU A 16 -3.86 6.57 -1.37
CA LEU A 16 -2.66 5.80 -1.70
C LEU A 16 -1.45 6.69 -1.95
N THR A 17 -1.60 7.65 -2.86
CA THR A 17 -0.47 8.50 -3.25
C THR A 17 0.02 9.37 -2.09
N GLY A 18 -0.92 9.91 -1.31
CA GLY A 18 -0.56 10.75 -0.16
C GLY A 18 0.20 9.98 0.90
N GLN A 19 -0.30 8.81 1.27
CA GLN A 19 0.34 7.99 2.29
C GLN A 19 1.68 7.47 1.83
N TYR A 20 1.78 7.05 0.57
CA TYR A 20 3.02 6.57 0.01
C TYR A 20 4.08 7.68 -0.02
N TYR A 21 3.66 8.88 -0.43
CA TYR A 21 4.56 10.02 -0.47
C TYR A 21 5.09 10.37 0.93
N GLN A 22 4.23 10.39 1.92
CA GLN A 22 4.62 10.67 3.30
C GLN A 22 5.63 9.65 3.80
N TRP A 23 5.40 8.37 3.49
CA TRP A 23 6.35 7.33 3.87
C TRP A 23 7.70 7.55 3.20
N LEU A 24 7.67 7.83 1.90
CA LEU A 24 8.90 8.00 1.12
C LEU A 24 9.73 9.18 1.65
N VAL A 25 9.08 10.27 1.96
CA VAL A 25 9.76 11.45 2.52
C VAL A 25 10.39 11.10 3.87
N ALA A 26 9.68 10.35 4.68
CA ALA A 26 10.19 9.95 6.00
C ALA A 26 11.45 9.07 5.87
N GLN A 27 11.58 8.33 4.77
CA GLN A 27 12.77 7.52 4.52
C GLN A 27 13.96 8.35 4.05
N LYS A 28 13.73 9.62 3.71
CA LYS A 28 14.78 10.53 3.21
C LYS A 28 15.47 9.99 1.96
N LEU A 29 14.71 9.28 1.14
CA LEU A 29 15.22 8.74 -0.11
C LEU A 29 15.30 9.83 -1.16
N LYS A 30 16.33 9.74 -2.00
CA LYS A 30 16.53 10.67 -3.11
C LYS A 30 15.95 10.06 -4.37
N GLY A 31 15.42 10.91 -5.23
CA GLY A 31 14.89 10.46 -6.50
C GLY A 31 13.43 10.82 -6.67
N ASP A 32 12.85 10.36 -7.77
CA ASP A 32 11.48 10.66 -8.13
C ASP A 32 10.52 9.69 -7.46
N VAL A 33 9.52 10.24 -6.79
CA VAL A 33 8.47 9.45 -6.14
C VAL A 33 7.84 8.46 -7.13
N LYS A 34 7.64 8.91 -8.36
CA LYS A 34 7.03 8.08 -9.40
C LYS A 34 7.84 6.81 -9.66
N ASP A 35 9.15 6.93 -9.72
CA ASP A 35 10.01 5.77 -9.98
C ASP A 35 9.95 4.77 -8.84
N TYR A 36 9.98 5.23 -7.62
CA TYR A 36 9.84 4.36 -6.46
C TYR A 36 8.48 3.67 -6.43
N PHE A 37 7.44 4.44 -6.71
CA PHE A 37 6.09 3.90 -6.70
C PHE A 37 5.91 2.81 -7.76
N ILE A 38 6.41 3.04 -8.97
CA ILE A 38 6.29 2.06 -10.05
C ILE A 38 7.03 0.79 -9.68
N ASN A 39 8.23 0.90 -9.13
CA ASN A 39 9.00 -0.26 -8.72
C ASN A 39 8.26 -1.07 -7.65
N ASP A 40 7.73 -0.39 -6.64
CA ASP A 40 7.00 -1.05 -5.57
C ASP A 40 5.68 -1.64 -6.06
N TYR A 41 5.02 -0.96 -6.99
CA TYR A 41 3.80 -1.47 -7.61
C TYR A 41 4.07 -2.80 -8.35
N VAL A 42 5.16 -2.86 -9.09
CA VAL A 42 5.54 -4.09 -9.79
C VAL A 42 5.77 -5.21 -8.78
N LEU A 43 6.46 -4.93 -7.69
CA LEU A 43 6.68 -5.92 -6.65
C LEU A 43 5.37 -6.36 -6.00
N TRP A 44 4.44 -5.42 -5.80
CA TRP A 44 3.13 -5.73 -5.26
C TRP A 44 2.37 -6.72 -6.15
N MET A 45 2.38 -6.46 -7.45
CA MET A 45 1.62 -7.26 -8.41
C MET A 45 2.29 -8.58 -8.76
N THR A 46 3.61 -8.69 -8.64
CA THR A 46 4.33 -9.88 -9.09
C THR A 46 4.87 -10.75 -7.97
N LYS A 47 5.23 -10.16 -6.84
CA LYS A 47 5.84 -10.89 -5.73
C LYS A 47 4.91 -11.00 -4.54
N GLU A 48 4.40 -9.89 -4.05
CA GLU A 48 3.51 -9.91 -2.89
C GLU A 48 2.25 -10.72 -3.19
N SER A 49 1.76 -10.66 -4.41
CA SER A 49 0.58 -11.43 -4.82
C SER A 49 0.83 -12.94 -4.77
N ASP A 50 2.08 -13.36 -4.85
CA ASP A 50 2.47 -14.76 -4.72
C ASP A 50 2.89 -15.13 -3.28
N GLY A 51 2.77 -14.19 -2.37
CA GLY A 51 3.17 -14.41 -0.99
C GLY A 51 4.65 -14.21 -0.73
N VAL A 52 5.38 -13.64 -1.70
CA VAL A 52 6.80 -13.35 -1.57
C VAL A 52 6.95 -11.92 -1.08
N GLN A 53 7.42 -11.76 0.14
CA GLN A 53 7.50 -10.46 0.81
C GLN A 53 8.73 -9.69 0.34
N ARG A 54 8.52 -8.71 -0.54
CA ARG A 54 9.59 -7.89 -1.10
C ARG A 54 9.47 -6.42 -0.75
N LEU A 55 8.29 -6.00 -0.30
CA LEU A 55 8.06 -4.61 0.03
C LEU A 55 8.38 -4.32 1.49
N ASP A 56 8.66 -3.05 1.77
CA ASP A 56 8.74 -2.58 3.14
C ASP A 56 7.37 -2.79 3.81
N LYS A 57 7.40 -3.04 5.11
CA LYS A 57 6.20 -3.31 5.89
C LYS A 57 5.16 -2.20 5.75
N GLU A 58 5.62 -0.95 5.81
CA GLU A 58 4.73 0.20 5.70
C GLU A 58 4.09 0.29 4.32
N VAL A 59 4.89 0.07 3.29
CA VAL A 59 4.42 0.12 1.91
C VAL A 59 3.41 -1.01 1.67
N ARG A 60 3.69 -2.18 2.19
CA ARG A 60 2.77 -3.32 2.06
C ARG A 60 1.42 -2.98 2.67
N GLY A 61 1.41 -2.35 3.83
CA GLY A 61 0.18 -1.93 4.48
C GLY A 61 -0.59 -0.90 3.67
N ILE A 62 0.13 0.05 3.08
CA ILE A 62 -0.49 1.09 2.24
C ILE A 62 -1.16 0.45 1.01
N PHE A 63 -0.44 -0.42 0.31
CA PHE A 63 -0.99 -1.08 -0.88
C PHE A 63 -2.15 -2.01 -0.52
N TRP A 64 -2.04 -2.73 0.59
CA TRP A 64 -3.10 -3.61 1.04
C TRP A 64 -4.41 -2.84 1.25
N ARG A 65 -4.32 -1.64 1.82
CA ARG A 65 -5.49 -0.82 2.12
C ARG A 65 -6.06 -0.14 0.88
N HIS A 66 -5.20 0.40 0.03
CA HIS A 66 -5.62 1.26 -1.08
C HIS A 66 -5.64 0.58 -2.44
N MET A 67 -4.91 -0.51 -2.60
CA MET A 67 -4.88 -1.30 -3.82
C MET A 67 -5.06 -2.77 -3.47
N PRO A 68 -6.16 -3.12 -2.80
CA PRO A 68 -6.30 -4.46 -2.25
C PRO A 68 -6.39 -5.53 -3.31
N PHE A 69 -5.89 -6.69 -2.98
CA PHE A 69 -6.11 -7.90 -3.77
C PHE A 69 -7.56 -8.33 -3.67
N SER A 70 -7.98 -9.23 -4.56
CA SER A 70 -9.31 -9.82 -4.47
C SER A 70 -9.45 -10.58 -3.15
N GLN A 71 -10.69 -10.76 -2.71
CA GLN A 71 -10.95 -11.50 -1.47
C GLN A 71 -10.38 -12.91 -1.55
N GLU A 72 -10.50 -13.55 -2.71
CA GLU A 72 -9.96 -14.89 -2.92
C GLU A 72 -8.45 -14.93 -2.69
N LEU A 73 -7.73 -13.94 -3.23
CA LEU A 73 -6.28 -13.89 -3.07
C LEU A 73 -5.90 -13.55 -1.62
N LYS A 74 -6.63 -12.66 -0.98
CA LYS A 74 -6.40 -12.34 0.43
C LYS A 74 -6.57 -13.59 1.30
N ASP A 75 -7.57 -14.41 1.01
CA ASP A 75 -7.79 -15.65 1.76
C ASP A 75 -6.64 -16.63 1.59
N LYS A 76 -6.06 -16.69 0.40
CA LYS A 76 -4.89 -17.52 0.17
C LYS A 76 -3.68 -17.00 0.92
N LEU A 77 -3.45 -15.68 0.86
CA LEU A 77 -2.27 -15.08 1.47
C LEU A 77 -2.29 -15.20 2.98
N LYS A 78 -3.44 -15.08 3.63
CA LYS A 78 -3.49 -15.16 5.07
C LYS A 78 -3.07 -16.54 5.60
N THR A 79 -3.16 -17.57 4.78
CA THR A 79 -2.71 -18.91 5.16
C THR A 79 -1.22 -19.12 4.96
N ARG A 80 -0.55 -18.16 4.28
CA ARG A 80 0.86 -18.28 3.96
C ARG A 80 1.79 -17.69 5.00
N SER A 81 1.39 -16.61 5.66
CA SER A 81 2.26 -16.02 6.67
C SER A 81 1.49 -15.14 7.64
N LEU A 82 2.10 -14.92 8.80
CA LEU A 82 1.52 -14.06 9.83
C LEU A 82 1.41 -12.61 9.35
N VAL A 83 2.27 -12.17 8.45
CA VAL A 83 2.22 -10.81 7.92
C VAL A 83 0.88 -10.55 7.27
N TYR A 84 0.43 -11.47 6.42
CA TYR A 84 -0.84 -11.31 5.73
C TYR A 84 -2.03 -11.54 6.65
N GLN A 85 -1.87 -12.39 7.67
CA GLN A 85 -2.90 -12.58 8.69
C GLN A 85 -3.15 -11.28 9.46
N GLU A 86 -2.08 -10.57 9.80
CA GLU A 86 -2.20 -9.29 10.51
C GLU A 86 -2.91 -8.25 9.65
N LEU A 87 -2.56 -8.18 8.36
CA LEU A 87 -3.20 -7.25 7.44
C LEU A 87 -4.69 -7.58 7.29
N TYR A 88 -4.99 -8.85 7.15
CA TYR A 88 -6.36 -9.33 7.05
C TYR A 88 -7.16 -8.97 8.30
N GLN A 89 -6.55 -9.15 9.47
CA GLN A 89 -7.19 -8.82 10.73
C GLN A 89 -7.43 -7.32 10.87
N ARG A 90 -6.51 -6.51 10.38
CA ARG A 90 -6.70 -5.05 10.37
C ARG A 90 -7.90 -4.66 9.52
N ASP A 91 -8.11 -5.33 8.39
CA ASP A 91 -9.28 -5.09 7.56
C ASP A 91 -10.57 -5.39 8.32
N ILE A 92 -10.61 -6.50 9.01
CA ILE A 92 -11.77 -6.88 9.81
C ILE A 92 -12.03 -5.86 10.90
N ASN A 93 -11.01 -5.48 11.63
CA ASN A 93 -11.11 -4.52 12.72
C ASN A 93 -11.60 -3.16 12.23
N ARG A 94 -11.05 -2.71 11.09
CA ARG A 94 -11.45 -1.44 10.48
C ARG A 94 -12.90 -1.48 10.05
N SER A 95 -13.31 -2.57 9.43
CA SER A 95 -14.69 -2.75 8.99
C SER A 95 -15.66 -2.74 10.15
N MET A 96 -15.32 -3.41 11.24
CA MET A 96 -16.16 -3.43 12.43
C MET A 96 -16.25 -2.06 13.09
N SER A 97 -15.13 -1.35 13.10
CA SER A 97 -15.05 -0.02 13.69
C SER A 97 -15.84 1.00 12.88
N ASP A 98 -15.69 0.95 11.55
CA ASP A 98 -16.35 1.87 10.63
C ASP A 98 -17.83 1.51 10.45
N GLY A 99 -18.18 0.30 10.72
CA GLY A 99 -19.50 -0.23 10.45
C GLY A 99 -20.56 0.20 11.44
N TYR A 100 -20.29 0.99 12.30
CA TYR A 100 -21.25 1.51 13.22
C TYR A 100 -20.93 1.58 14.53
#